data_d51731a9a8caa2419cf7b4a9f12f8216
#
_entry.id   d51731a9a8caa2419cf7b4a9f12f8216
#
_cell.length_a   1.000
_cell.length_b   1.000
_cell.length_c   1.000
_cell.angle_alpha   90.00
_cell.angle_beta   90.00
_cell.angle_gamma   90.00
#
_symmetry.space_group_name_H-M   'P 1'
#
loop_
_entity.id
_entity.type
_entity.pdbx_description
1 polymer ?
#
loop_
_entity_poly.entity_id
_entity_poly.type
_entity_poly.pdbx_seq_one_letter_code
_entity_poly.pdbx_strand_id
1 'polypeptide(L)'
;AKQVDLSMSSTKDLAQAIGTSKPNAFVFLASIEDNAPNIHCYISKELVAEKALNAGNVIRELGKLIDGNGGGQPFFASGKGKNVSGIKEALEKAVEFIK
;
A
#
# COMPACT_ATOMS: atom_id res chain seq x y z
N ALA A 1 -6.68 -4.81 2.81
CA ALA A 1 -5.61 -4.17 3.57
C ALA A 1 -5.18 -5.08 4.72
N LYS A 2 -3.88 -5.28 4.87
CA LYS A 2 -3.37 -6.21 5.86
C LYS A 2 -1.95 -5.83 6.29
N GLN A 3 -1.65 -6.05 7.57
CA GLN A 3 -0.28 -5.97 8.06
C GLN A 3 0.33 -7.37 8.02
N VAL A 4 1.58 -7.46 7.56
CA VAL A 4 2.30 -8.73 7.47
C VAL A 4 3.65 -8.61 8.17
N ASP A 5 4.20 -9.75 8.56
CA ASP A 5 5.49 -9.80 9.27
C ASP A 5 6.58 -10.28 8.29
N LEU A 6 6.89 -9.41 7.32
CA LEU A 6 7.85 -9.68 6.27
C LEU A 6 8.78 -8.50 6.09
N SER A 7 9.92 -8.71 5.43
CA SER A 7 10.78 -7.61 5.03
C SER A 7 10.08 -6.73 4.01
N MET A 8 10.60 -5.53 3.80
CA MET A 8 10.03 -4.59 2.82
C MET A 8 9.99 -5.21 1.42
N SER A 9 11.07 -5.85 0.96
CA SER A 9 11.09 -6.44 -0.37
C SER A 9 10.16 -7.64 -0.49
N SER A 10 10.05 -8.47 0.55
CA SER A 10 9.13 -9.61 0.54
C SER A 10 7.67 -9.14 0.54
N THR A 11 7.36 -8.10 1.29
CA THR A 11 6.00 -7.52 1.31
C THR A 11 5.64 -6.95 -0.06
N LYS A 12 6.59 -6.28 -0.72
CA LYS A 12 6.40 -5.76 -2.06
C LYS A 12 6.09 -6.89 -3.05
N ASP A 13 6.89 -7.97 -3.00
CA ASP A 13 6.69 -9.11 -3.88
C ASP A 13 5.33 -9.78 -3.62
N LEU A 14 4.94 -9.88 -2.35
CA LEU A 14 3.64 -10.46 -1.98
C LEU A 14 2.49 -9.62 -2.54
N ALA A 15 2.57 -8.30 -2.43
CA ALA A 15 1.54 -7.41 -2.95
C ALA A 15 1.38 -7.59 -4.47
N GLN A 16 2.48 -7.68 -5.19
CA GLN A 16 2.45 -7.91 -6.63
C GLN A 16 1.89 -9.28 -6.97
N ALA A 17 2.29 -10.32 -6.23
CA ALA A 17 1.81 -11.68 -6.48
C ALA A 17 0.30 -11.78 -6.26
N ILE A 18 -0.22 -11.20 -5.19
CA ILE A 18 -1.66 -11.21 -4.92
C ILE A 18 -2.39 -10.42 -6.00
N GLY A 19 -1.87 -9.25 -6.35
CA GLY A 19 -2.52 -8.38 -7.33
C GLY A 19 -2.58 -8.99 -8.72
N THR A 20 -1.51 -9.66 -9.16
CA THR A 20 -1.48 -10.25 -10.49
C THR A 20 -2.28 -11.56 -10.59
N SER A 21 -2.56 -12.20 -9.46
CA SER A 21 -3.33 -13.46 -9.45
C SER A 21 -4.84 -13.24 -9.51
N LYS A 22 -5.31 -12.01 -9.35
CA LYS A 22 -6.74 -11.70 -9.31
C LYS A 22 -7.08 -10.52 -10.21
N PRO A 23 -8.18 -10.58 -10.98
CA PRO A 23 -8.66 -9.42 -11.72
C PRO A 23 -9.28 -8.41 -10.74
N ASN A 24 -9.26 -7.13 -11.10
CA ASN A 24 -9.86 -6.06 -10.30
C ASN A 24 -9.38 -6.05 -8.85
N ALA A 25 -8.08 -6.25 -8.64
CA ALA A 25 -7.51 -6.32 -7.31
C ALA A 25 -7.09 -4.94 -6.79
N PHE A 26 -7.41 -4.69 -5.53
CA PHE A 26 -6.84 -3.59 -4.76
C PHE A 26 -6.13 -4.22 -3.56
N VAL A 27 -4.81 -4.12 -3.54
CA VAL A 27 -4.00 -4.72 -2.48
C VAL A 27 -3.25 -3.62 -1.74
N PHE A 28 -3.38 -3.60 -0.43
CA PHE A 28 -2.61 -2.71 0.43
C PHE A 28 -2.02 -3.53 1.56
N LEU A 29 -0.70 -3.57 1.62
CA LEU A 29 0.02 -4.31 2.65
C LEU A 29 0.97 -3.38 3.40
N ALA A 30 1.12 -3.64 4.69
CA ALA A 30 2.05 -2.91 5.53
C ALA A 30 2.90 -3.90 6.32
N SER A 31 4.14 -3.53 6.57
CA SER A 31 5.00 -4.33 7.43
C SER A 31 5.95 -3.42 8.20
N ILE A 32 6.67 -4.00 9.15
CA ILE A 32 7.65 -3.29 9.96
C ILE A 32 8.99 -4.00 9.78
N GLU A 33 10.00 -3.25 9.37
CA GLU A 33 11.36 -3.74 9.23
C GLU A 33 12.31 -2.74 9.90
N ASP A 34 13.19 -3.22 10.76
CA ASP A 34 14.14 -2.38 11.50
C ASP A 34 13.45 -1.24 12.26
N ASN A 35 12.30 -1.55 12.88
CA ASN A 35 11.49 -0.59 13.63
C ASN A 35 10.93 0.54 12.78
N ALA A 36 10.89 0.37 11.47
CA ALA A 36 10.31 1.36 10.55
C ALA A 36 9.16 0.73 9.78
N PRO A 37 8.01 1.45 9.66
CA PRO A 37 6.89 0.94 8.88
C PRO A 37 7.14 1.12 7.40
N ASN A 38 6.64 0.17 6.59
CA ASN A 38 6.60 0.33 5.14
C ASN A 38 5.22 -0.10 4.64
N ILE A 39 4.80 0.50 3.55
CA ILE A 39 3.47 0.26 2.98
C ILE A 39 3.61 0.06 1.47
N HIS A 40 2.74 -0.79 0.93
CA HIS A 40 2.73 -1.11 -0.50
C HIS A 40 1.30 -1.19 -0.99
N CYS A 41 1.05 -0.66 -2.18
CA CYS A 41 -0.27 -0.66 -2.77
C CYS A 41 -0.19 -1.14 -4.21
N TYR A 42 -1.02 -2.11 -4.57
CA TYR A 42 -1.20 -2.58 -5.94
C TYR A 42 -2.66 -2.38 -6.32
N ILE A 43 -2.88 -1.75 -7.47
CA ILE A 43 -4.23 -1.55 -8.01
C ILE A 43 -4.21 -2.06 -9.44
N SER A 44 -5.15 -2.97 -9.77
CA SER A 44 -5.22 -3.50 -11.12
C SER A 44 -5.55 -2.38 -12.11
N LYS A 45 -5.11 -2.54 -13.35
CA LYS A 45 -5.32 -1.52 -14.39
C LYS A 45 -6.79 -1.20 -14.60
N GLU A 46 -7.65 -2.19 -14.48
CA GLU A 46 -9.09 -2.01 -14.63
C GLU A 46 -9.65 -1.07 -13.56
N LEU A 47 -9.20 -1.21 -12.31
CA LEU A 47 -9.66 -0.33 -11.23
C LEU A 47 -9.07 1.07 -11.37
N VAL A 48 -7.84 1.19 -11.84
CA VAL A 48 -7.24 2.49 -12.09
C VAL A 48 -8.09 3.28 -13.10
N ALA A 49 -8.49 2.63 -14.18
CA ALA A 49 -9.28 3.28 -15.22
C ALA A 49 -10.72 3.52 -14.78
N GLU A 50 -11.35 2.53 -14.16
CA GLU A 50 -12.78 2.56 -13.83
C GLU A 50 -13.10 3.49 -12.66
N LYS A 51 -12.26 3.49 -11.62
CA LYS A 51 -12.52 4.27 -10.41
C LYS A 51 -11.58 5.45 -10.23
N ALA A 52 -10.75 5.73 -11.22
CA ALA A 52 -9.76 6.80 -11.16
C ALA A 52 -8.83 6.67 -9.94
N LEU A 53 -8.52 5.44 -9.55
CA LEU A 53 -7.61 5.18 -8.44
C LEU A 53 -6.16 5.33 -8.89
N ASN A 54 -5.27 5.64 -7.95
CA ASN A 54 -3.85 5.82 -8.24
C ASN A 54 -3.04 5.37 -7.01
N ALA A 55 -2.28 4.28 -7.16
CA ALA A 55 -1.52 3.73 -6.06
C ALA A 55 -0.51 4.75 -5.50
N GLY A 56 0.10 5.56 -6.36
CA GLY A 56 1.01 6.60 -5.91
C GLY A 56 0.34 7.61 -4.99
N ASN A 57 -0.89 8.01 -5.31
CA ASN A 57 -1.65 8.93 -4.46
C ASN A 57 -2.04 8.27 -3.15
N VAL A 58 -2.47 7.00 -3.18
CA VAL A 58 -2.80 6.24 -1.97
C VAL A 58 -1.60 6.19 -1.04
N ILE A 59 -0.44 5.86 -1.58
CA ILE A 59 0.79 5.77 -0.78
C ILE A 59 1.19 7.14 -0.23
N ARG A 60 1.06 8.21 -1.01
CA ARG A 60 1.39 9.56 -0.53
C ARG A 60 0.48 9.99 0.61
N GLU A 61 -0.81 9.73 0.49
CA GLU A 61 -1.77 10.09 1.54
C GLU A 61 -1.55 9.26 2.81
N LEU A 62 -1.42 7.96 2.66
CA LEU A 62 -1.26 7.07 3.81
C LEU A 62 0.15 7.14 4.40
N GLY A 63 1.13 7.50 3.60
CA GLY A 63 2.50 7.70 4.09
C GLY A 63 2.58 8.79 5.15
N LYS A 64 1.72 9.80 5.09
CA LYS A 64 1.67 10.86 6.08
C LYS A 64 1.32 10.33 7.47
N LEU A 65 0.52 9.28 7.54
CA LEU A 65 0.10 8.68 8.80
C LEU A 65 1.21 7.92 9.50
N ILE A 66 2.18 7.45 8.73
CA ILE A 66 3.35 6.75 9.29
C ILE A 66 4.58 7.66 9.34
N ASP A 67 4.35 8.98 9.20
CA ASP A 67 5.39 10.00 9.23
C ASP A 67 6.49 9.72 8.20
N GLY A 68 6.05 9.42 7.00
CA GLY A 68 6.94 9.07 5.92
C GLY A 68 6.48 9.60 4.58
N ASN A 69 7.09 9.08 3.54
CA ASN A 69 6.71 9.43 2.18
C ASN A 69 6.92 8.22 1.27
N GLY A 70 6.50 8.38 0.04
CA GLY A 70 6.62 7.33 -0.95
C GLY A 70 5.90 7.76 -2.21
N GLY A 71 5.74 6.83 -3.11
CA GLY A 71 5.07 7.07 -4.36
C GLY A 71 5.37 5.95 -5.33
N GLY A 72 4.98 6.16 -6.58
CA GLY A 72 5.19 5.17 -7.61
C GLY A 72 4.26 5.43 -8.77
N GLN A 73 3.84 4.36 -9.41
CA GLN A 73 3.00 4.42 -10.59
C GLN A 73 1.52 4.26 -10.21
N PRO A 74 0.58 4.58 -11.12
CA PRO A 74 -0.85 4.45 -10.79
C PRO A 74 -1.28 3.05 -10.37
N PHE A 75 -0.59 2.02 -10.84
CA PHE A 75 -0.96 0.63 -10.54
C PHE A 75 -0.12 0.01 -9.43
N PHE A 76 1.01 0.60 -9.05
CA PHE A 76 1.82 0.08 -7.95
C PHE A 76 2.71 1.16 -7.35
N ALA A 77 2.71 1.25 -6.01
CA ALA A 77 3.53 2.20 -5.29
C ALA A 77 3.93 1.65 -3.93
N SER A 78 4.99 2.20 -3.37
CA SER A 78 5.51 1.82 -2.05
C SER A 78 5.92 3.07 -1.28
N GLY A 79 5.89 2.97 0.05
CA GLY A 79 6.35 4.03 0.92
C GLY A 79 7.00 3.48 2.17
N LYS A 80 7.76 4.34 2.83
CA LYS A 80 8.44 4.02 4.07
C LYS A 80 8.32 5.21 5.02
N GLY A 81 8.16 4.94 6.30
CA GLY A 81 8.00 5.99 7.29
C GLY A 81 8.75 5.73 8.57
N LYS A 82 8.42 6.50 9.60
CA LYS A 82 9.09 6.44 10.90
C LYS A 82 8.13 6.12 12.03
N ASN A 83 6.83 6.28 11.82
CA ASN A 83 5.83 6.13 12.87
C ASN A 83 5.09 4.81 12.75
N VAL A 84 5.59 3.80 13.48
CA VAL A 84 5.00 2.46 13.47
C VAL A 84 3.53 2.50 13.94
N SER A 85 3.19 3.36 14.89
CA SER A 85 1.83 3.41 15.40
C SER A 85 0.81 3.92 14.37
N GLY A 86 1.26 4.53 13.29
CA GLY A 86 0.37 4.98 12.22
C GLY A 86 -0.09 3.89 11.28
N ILE A 87 0.50 2.70 11.33
CA ILE A 87 0.15 1.60 10.42
C ILE A 87 -1.34 1.23 10.54
N LYS A 88 -1.84 1.11 11.75
CA LYS A 88 -3.24 0.72 11.96
C LYS A 88 -4.20 1.70 11.28
N GLU A 89 -3.96 2.99 11.46
CA GLU A 89 -4.78 4.02 10.85
C GLU A 89 -4.64 3.98 9.32
N ALA A 90 -3.42 3.76 8.81
CA ALA A 90 -3.21 3.64 7.37
C ALA A 90 -3.99 2.47 6.78
N LEU A 91 -4.00 1.32 7.46
CA LEU A 91 -4.76 0.15 7.00
C LEU A 91 -6.27 0.44 6.97
N GLU A 92 -6.78 1.13 8.00
CA GLU A 92 -8.20 1.50 8.05
C GLU A 92 -8.56 2.46 6.93
N LYS A 93 -7.72 3.46 6.67
CA LYS A 93 -7.98 4.44 5.62
C LYS A 93 -7.82 3.87 4.21
N ALA A 94 -6.96 2.87 4.04
CA ALA A 94 -6.78 2.23 2.74
C ALA A 94 -8.10 1.66 2.22
N VAL A 95 -8.92 1.09 3.11
CA VAL A 95 -10.21 0.51 2.72
C VAL A 95 -11.16 1.58 2.18
N GLU A 96 -11.05 2.82 2.67
CA GLU A 96 -11.92 3.90 2.24
C GLU A 96 -11.70 4.30 0.79
N PHE A 97 -10.52 4.05 0.23
CA PHE A 97 -10.22 4.40 -1.16
C PHE A 97 -11.02 3.57 -2.17
N ILE A 98 -11.53 2.41 -1.77
CA ILE A 98 -12.26 1.52 -2.68
C ILE A 98 -13.76 1.45 -2.39
N LYS A 99 -14.23 2.22 -1.44
CA LYS A 99 -15.66 2.24 -1.13
C LYS A 99 -16.46 3.11 -2.10
#